data_34269f6ff5b70e1fb5bbadb81238cc8d
#
_entry.id   34269f6ff5b70e1fb5bbadb81238cc8d
#
_cell.length_a   1.000
_cell.length_b   1.000
_cell.length_c   1.000
_cell.angle_alpha   90.00
_cell.angle_beta   90.00
_cell.angle_gamma   90.00
#
_symmetry.space_group_name_H-M   'P 1'
#
loop_
_entity.id
_entity.type
_entity.pdbx_description
1 polymer ?
#
loop_
_entity_poly.entity_id
_entity_poly.type
_entity_poly.pdbx_seq_one_letter_code
_entity_poly.pdbx_strand_id
1 'polypeptide(L)'
;MRRFAADGFRRTSVSDISREAGLTPAAAYAYFAGKEGLFQAAVDADAGALIESARSAGAAGGSAREQLFLFVAELRERVDDHPLARRVLSGLEPEVAARLLTIPSLVALTAGLADELAEAQAANEIRADVDPAEVAVGLETIVLALLMAELQTGLTVEPERQAGVLAVMDAALRPPS
;
A
#
# COMPACT_ATOMS: atom_id res chain seq x y z
N MET A 1 0.00 0.13 -17.95
CA MET A 1 -0.39 -0.74 -16.79
C MET A 1 -0.74 -2.16 -17.25
N ARG A 2 -1.71 -2.40 -18.13
CA ARG A 2 -2.20 -3.74 -18.52
C ARG A 2 -1.11 -4.72 -18.96
N ARG A 3 -0.14 -4.30 -19.76
CA ARG A 3 0.98 -5.17 -20.20
C ARG A 3 1.85 -5.64 -19.04
N PHE A 4 2.22 -4.74 -18.15
CA PHE A 4 2.99 -5.11 -16.96
C PHE A 4 2.22 -6.04 -16.03
N ALA A 5 0.92 -5.83 -15.89
CA ALA A 5 0.07 -6.70 -15.08
C ALA A 5 -0.01 -8.13 -15.67
N ALA A 6 -0.18 -8.23 -16.99
CA ALA A 6 -0.31 -9.52 -17.68
C ALA A 6 1.02 -10.27 -17.80
N ASP A 7 2.07 -9.58 -18.31
CA ASP A 7 3.32 -10.20 -18.74
C ASP A 7 4.45 -10.08 -17.71
N GLY A 8 4.32 -9.16 -16.74
CA GLY A 8 5.35 -8.81 -15.75
C GLY A 8 6.44 -7.90 -16.33
N PHE A 9 7.32 -7.44 -15.44
CA PHE A 9 8.41 -6.55 -15.80
C PHE A 9 9.31 -7.15 -16.89
N ARG A 10 9.78 -8.40 -16.70
CA ARG A 10 10.81 -8.97 -17.59
C ARG A 10 10.35 -9.12 -19.02
N ARG A 11 9.12 -9.57 -19.27
CA ARG A 11 8.59 -9.88 -20.61
C ARG A 11 7.98 -8.70 -21.35
N THR A 12 7.85 -7.55 -20.71
CA THR A 12 7.27 -6.34 -21.31
C THR A 12 8.37 -5.43 -21.85
N SER A 13 8.19 -4.80 -23.00
CA SER A 13 9.07 -3.77 -23.56
C SER A 13 8.42 -2.39 -23.56
N VAL A 14 9.22 -1.32 -23.46
CA VAL A 14 8.74 0.07 -23.60
C VAL A 14 8.06 0.28 -24.95
N SER A 15 8.59 -0.34 -26.01
CA SER A 15 8.01 -0.24 -27.36
C SER A 15 6.61 -0.84 -27.45
N ASP A 16 6.36 -1.97 -26.77
CA ASP A 16 5.03 -2.59 -26.77
C ASP A 16 4.02 -1.75 -26.01
N ILE A 17 4.44 -1.18 -24.85
CA ILE A 17 3.59 -0.29 -24.06
C ILE A 17 3.26 0.98 -24.83
N SER A 18 4.28 1.60 -25.46
CA SER A 18 4.10 2.82 -26.25
C SER A 18 3.12 2.59 -27.41
N ARG A 19 3.27 1.48 -28.12
CA ARG A 19 2.37 1.10 -29.22
C ARG A 19 0.93 0.91 -28.74
N GLU A 20 0.73 0.25 -27.61
CA GLU A 20 -0.60 0.06 -27.01
C GLU A 20 -1.24 1.39 -26.56
N ALA A 21 -0.42 2.32 -26.09
CA ALA A 21 -0.84 3.67 -25.69
C ALA A 21 -1.01 4.65 -26.87
N GLY A 22 -0.73 4.24 -28.10
CA GLY A 22 -0.75 5.13 -29.28
C GLY A 22 0.40 6.16 -29.28
N LEU A 23 1.48 5.87 -28.55
CA LEU A 23 2.65 6.74 -28.40
C LEU A 23 3.86 6.17 -29.16
N THR A 24 4.82 7.03 -29.45
CA THR A 24 6.13 6.57 -29.92
C THR A 24 7.01 6.16 -28.74
N PRO A 25 7.94 5.20 -28.91
CA PRO A 25 8.91 4.88 -27.86
C PRO A 25 9.72 6.10 -27.40
N ALA A 26 10.07 7.00 -28.32
CA ALA A 26 10.77 8.23 -27.99
C ALA A 26 9.97 9.14 -27.02
N ALA A 27 8.64 9.21 -27.21
CA ALA A 27 7.78 9.95 -26.28
C ALA A 27 7.81 9.33 -24.88
N ALA A 28 7.78 8.00 -24.75
CA ALA A 28 7.88 7.34 -23.44
C ALA A 28 9.23 7.62 -22.75
N TYR A 29 10.33 7.56 -23.49
CA TYR A 29 11.67 7.87 -22.95
C TYR A 29 11.87 9.34 -22.58
N ALA A 30 11.04 10.27 -23.07
CA ALA A 30 11.06 11.67 -22.64
C ALA A 30 10.51 11.87 -21.21
N TYR A 31 9.63 10.98 -20.76
CA TYR A 31 8.98 11.06 -19.44
C TYR A 31 9.54 10.09 -18.41
N PHE A 32 10.09 8.97 -18.83
CA PHE A 32 10.51 7.89 -17.94
C PHE A 32 11.97 7.51 -18.20
N ALA A 33 12.72 7.32 -17.11
CA ALA A 33 14.10 6.85 -17.15
C ALA A 33 14.13 5.33 -17.50
N GLY A 34 13.72 5.01 -18.73
CA GLY A 34 13.70 3.65 -19.23
C GLY A 34 12.51 2.81 -18.73
N LYS A 35 12.63 1.50 -18.92
CA LYS A 35 11.60 0.53 -18.57
C LYS A 35 11.34 0.46 -17.05
N GLU A 36 12.39 0.57 -16.24
CA GLU A 36 12.30 0.56 -14.79
C GLU A 36 11.49 1.73 -14.27
N GLY A 37 11.81 2.96 -14.72
CA GLY A 37 11.07 4.15 -14.32
C GLY A 37 9.60 4.12 -14.74
N LEU A 38 9.32 3.59 -15.95
CA LEU A 38 7.95 3.40 -16.41
C LEU A 38 7.20 2.35 -15.57
N PHE A 39 7.86 1.27 -15.18
CA PHE A 39 7.27 0.23 -14.33
C PHE A 39 6.99 0.75 -12.92
N GLN A 40 7.97 1.45 -12.32
CA GLN A 40 7.79 2.07 -11.00
C GLN A 40 6.62 3.04 -10.98
N ALA A 41 6.52 3.92 -11.98
CA ALA A 41 5.40 4.85 -12.09
C ALA A 41 4.04 4.12 -12.27
N ALA A 42 4.03 3.00 -12.98
CA ALA A 42 2.82 2.20 -13.14
C ALA A 42 2.42 1.49 -11.84
N VAL A 43 3.39 0.96 -11.08
CA VAL A 43 3.15 0.36 -9.75
C VAL A 43 2.67 1.43 -8.76
N ASP A 44 3.32 2.58 -8.74
CA ASP A 44 2.94 3.70 -7.87
C ASP A 44 1.51 4.19 -8.13
N ALA A 45 1.13 4.32 -9.40
CA ALA A 45 -0.23 4.71 -9.77
C ALA A 45 -1.29 3.67 -9.38
N ASP A 46 -0.98 2.37 -9.50
CA ASP A 46 -1.89 1.29 -9.12
C ASP A 46 -2.02 1.17 -7.59
N ALA A 47 -0.89 1.23 -6.88
CA ALA A 47 -0.85 1.25 -5.42
C ALA A 47 -1.54 2.50 -4.85
N GLY A 48 -1.31 3.66 -5.45
CA GLY A 48 -1.96 4.91 -5.04
C GLY A 48 -3.49 4.85 -5.18
N ALA A 49 -4.00 4.22 -6.24
CA ALA A 49 -5.43 4.02 -6.43
C ALA A 49 -6.02 3.06 -5.37
N LEU A 50 -5.31 1.98 -5.02
CA LEU A 50 -5.69 1.07 -3.94
C LEU A 50 -5.72 1.79 -2.59
N ILE A 51 -4.68 2.56 -2.27
CA ILE A 51 -4.59 3.34 -1.03
C ILE A 51 -5.73 4.36 -0.93
N GLU A 52 -6.05 5.07 -2.02
CA GLU A 52 -7.14 6.04 -2.03
C GLU A 52 -8.51 5.40 -1.83
N SER A 53 -8.75 4.24 -2.43
CA SER A 53 -9.96 3.44 -2.17
C SER A 53 -10.07 3.09 -0.67
N ALA A 54 -8.97 2.62 -0.08
CA ALA A 54 -8.93 2.24 1.33
C ALA A 54 -9.10 3.45 2.26
N ARG A 55 -8.51 4.60 1.94
CA ARG A 55 -8.71 5.84 2.69
C ARG A 55 -10.17 6.31 2.66
N SER A 56 -10.80 6.23 1.50
CA SER A 56 -12.21 6.58 1.34
C SER A 56 -13.12 5.69 2.20
N ALA A 57 -12.82 4.39 2.30
CA ALA A 57 -13.54 3.47 3.18
C ALA A 57 -13.26 3.78 4.66
N GLY A 58 -12.00 4.05 5.01
CA GLY A 58 -11.57 4.45 6.36
C GLY A 58 -12.30 5.68 6.87
N ALA A 59 -12.50 6.67 6.01
CA ALA A 59 -13.18 7.92 6.37
C ALA A 59 -14.64 7.74 6.88
N ALA A 60 -15.24 6.56 6.69
CA ALA A 60 -16.55 6.23 7.25
C ALA A 60 -16.50 5.85 8.75
N GLY A 61 -15.31 5.64 9.33
CA GLY A 61 -15.12 5.34 10.75
C GLY A 61 -15.33 6.56 11.64
N GLY A 62 -15.90 6.35 12.83
CA GLY A 62 -16.17 7.42 13.81
C GLY A 62 -14.98 7.75 14.71
N SER A 63 -13.96 6.87 14.75
CA SER A 63 -12.73 7.05 15.54
C SER A 63 -11.51 6.66 14.71
N ALA A 64 -10.33 7.17 15.07
CA ALA A 64 -9.06 6.82 14.41
C ALA A 64 -8.85 5.30 14.31
N ARG A 65 -9.24 4.58 15.34
CA ARG A 65 -9.19 3.13 15.37
C ARG A 65 -10.13 2.47 14.36
N GLU A 66 -11.39 2.91 14.29
CA GLU A 66 -12.35 2.39 13.30
C GLU A 66 -11.92 2.71 11.88
N GLN A 67 -11.40 3.91 11.65
CA GLN A 67 -10.84 4.32 10.36
C GLN A 67 -9.70 3.40 9.92
N LEU A 68 -8.77 3.09 10.81
CA LEU A 68 -7.68 2.15 10.53
C LEU A 68 -8.19 0.74 10.21
N PHE A 69 -9.18 0.24 10.94
CA PHE A 69 -9.76 -1.08 10.66
C PHE A 69 -10.43 -1.15 9.30
N LEU A 70 -11.23 -0.15 8.94
CA LEU A 70 -11.90 -0.08 7.65
C LEU A 70 -10.89 0.06 6.52
N PHE A 71 -9.84 0.86 6.72
CA PHE A 71 -8.74 1.00 5.78
C PHE A 71 -8.06 -0.34 5.48
N VAL A 72 -7.68 -1.09 6.50
CA VAL A 72 -7.03 -2.40 6.34
C VAL A 72 -7.96 -3.42 5.70
N ALA A 73 -9.23 -3.43 6.06
CA ALA A 73 -10.22 -4.31 5.47
C ALA A 73 -10.38 -4.06 3.96
N GLU A 74 -10.50 -2.80 3.57
CA GLU A 74 -10.64 -2.40 2.17
C GLU A 74 -9.38 -2.72 1.35
N LEU A 75 -8.18 -2.50 1.89
CA LEU A 75 -6.93 -2.90 1.23
C LEU A 75 -6.94 -4.39 0.88
N ARG A 76 -7.36 -5.24 1.79
CA ARG A 76 -7.42 -6.70 1.60
C ARG A 76 -8.48 -7.08 0.58
N GLU A 77 -9.64 -6.44 0.62
CA GLU A 77 -10.75 -6.73 -0.28
C GLU A 77 -10.44 -6.29 -1.72
N ARG A 78 -9.75 -5.15 -1.89
CA ARG A 78 -9.52 -4.53 -3.19
C ARG A 78 -8.18 -4.86 -3.84
N VAL A 79 -7.24 -5.47 -3.14
CA VAL A 79 -5.90 -5.74 -3.70
C VAL A 79 -5.95 -6.56 -4.99
N ASP A 80 -6.96 -7.41 -5.17
CA ASP A 80 -7.14 -8.21 -6.38
C ASP A 80 -7.58 -7.37 -7.59
N ASP A 81 -8.19 -6.22 -7.38
CA ASP A 81 -8.56 -5.24 -8.42
C ASP A 81 -7.35 -4.39 -8.87
N HIS A 82 -6.23 -4.48 -8.14
CA HIS A 82 -4.99 -3.73 -8.36
C HIS A 82 -3.84 -4.65 -8.78
N PRO A 83 -3.79 -5.03 -10.07
CA PRO A 83 -2.95 -6.14 -10.52
C PRO A 83 -1.45 -5.91 -10.40
N LEU A 84 -0.97 -4.65 -10.41
CA LEU A 84 0.47 -4.38 -10.24
C LEU A 84 0.84 -4.38 -8.76
N ALA A 85 0.06 -3.76 -7.89
CA ALA A 85 0.24 -3.81 -6.45
C ALA A 85 0.21 -5.27 -5.97
N ARG A 86 -0.82 -6.04 -6.37
CA ARG A 86 -0.92 -7.47 -6.08
C ARG A 86 0.30 -8.25 -6.55
N ARG A 87 0.77 -8.00 -7.77
CA ARG A 87 1.90 -8.70 -8.37
C ARG A 87 3.21 -8.47 -7.60
N VAL A 88 3.45 -7.22 -7.17
CA VAL A 88 4.62 -6.86 -6.35
C VAL A 88 4.53 -7.50 -4.97
N LEU A 89 3.39 -7.38 -4.30
CA LEU A 89 3.15 -7.95 -2.97
C LEU A 89 3.21 -9.49 -2.97
N SER A 90 2.81 -10.13 -4.07
CA SER A 90 2.95 -11.59 -4.25
C SER A 90 4.39 -12.05 -4.50
N GLY A 91 5.37 -11.16 -4.52
CA GLY A 91 6.78 -11.50 -4.75
C GLY A 91 7.14 -11.86 -6.20
N LEU A 92 6.25 -11.60 -7.15
CA LEU A 92 6.46 -11.92 -8.58
C LEU A 92 7.41 -10.95 -9.29
N GLU A 93 7.74 -9.84 -8.64
CA GLU A 93 8.61 -8.78 -9.17
C GLU A 93 9.70 -8.40 -8.14
N PRO A 94 10.64 -9.29 -7.85
CA PRO A 94 11.63 -9.10 -6.77
C PRO A 94 12.54 -7.89 -6.97
N GLU A 95 12.80 -7.50 -8.23
CA GLU A 95 13.61 -6.32 -8.53
C GLU A 95 12.95 -5.01 -8.06
N VAL A 96 11.63 -4.98 -7.97
CA VAL A 96 10.86 -3.81 -7.55
C VAL A 96 10.46 -3.89 -6.09
N ALA A 97 10.28 -5.11 -5.55
CA ALA A 97 9.90 -5.31 -4.15
C ALA A 97 10.85 -4.61 -3.18
N ALA A 98 12.15 -4.59 -3.49
CA ALA A 98 13.17 -3.88 -2.69
C ALA A 98 12.96 -2.35 -2.62
N ARG A 99 12.20 -1.78 -3.55
CA ARG A 99 11.91 -0.35 -3.63
C ARG A 99 10.46 -0.01 -3.25
N LEU A 100 9.68 -0.99 -2.85
CA LEU A 100 8.26 -0.80 -2.53
C LEU A 100 8.06 0.32 -1.51
N LEU A 101 8.85 0.34 -0.44
CA LEU A 101 8.77 1.35 0.62
C LEU A 101 9.18 2.77 0.19
N THR A 102 9.68 2.93 -1.03
CA THR A 102 10.12 4.23 -1.55
C THR A 102 9.24 4.78 -2.67
N ILE A 103 8.15 4.09 -3.01
CA ILE A 103 7.20 4.63 -3.99
C ILE A 103 6.46 5.83 -3.37
N PRO A 104 6.22 6.90 -4.16
CA PRO A 104 5.61 8.12 -3.66
C PRO A 104 4.28 7.93 -2.93
N SER A 105 3.41 7.07 -3.43
CA SER A 105 2.11 6.78 -2.80
C SER A 105 2.22 6.18 -1.40
N LEU A 106 3.20 5.29 -1.18
CA LEU A 106 3.41 4.68 0.13
C LEU A 106 4.07 5.65 1.12
N VAL A 107 5.06 6.42 0.65
CA VAL A 107 5.68 7.48 1.46
C VAL A 107 4.62 8.51 1.90
N ALA A 108 3.73 8.91 0.99
CA ALA A 108 2.64 9.84 1.31
C ALA A 108 1.62 9.22 2.28
N LEU A 109 1.33 7.92 2.15
CA LEU A 109 0.45 7.20 3.08
C LEU A 109 1.02 7.23 4.50
N THR A 110 2.29 6.87 4.67
CA THR A 110 2.94 6.83 5.99
C THR A 110 3.01 8.22 6.63
N ALA A 111 3.34 9.24 5.85
CA ALA A 111 3.36 10.62 6.33
C ALA A 111 1.95 11.08 6.75
N GLY A 112 0.94 10.85 5.92
CA GLY A 112 -0.45 11.19 6.25
C GLY A 112 -0.98 10.45 7.49
N LEU A 113 -0.64 9.18 7.65
CA LEU A 113 -0.99 8.41 8.85
C LEU A 113 -0.31 8.99 10.11
N ALA A 114 0.95 9.43 10.01
CA ALA A 114 1.63 10.08 11.12
C ALA A 114 0.93 11.39 11.53
N ASP A 115 0.51 12.20 10.57
CA ASP A 115 -0.24 13.43 10.82
C ASP A 115 -1.60 13.14 11.48
N GLU A 116 -2.36 12.18 10.96
CA GLU A 116 -3.65 11.74 11.53
C GLU A 116 -3.48 11.22 12.98
N LEU A 117 -2.44 10.45 13.26
CA LEU A 117 -2.12 9.98 14.61
C LEU A 117 -1.72 11.13 15.54
N ALA A 118 -0.98 12.13 15.05
CA ALA A 118 -0.64 13.31 15.84
C ALA A 118 -1.88 14.14 16.20
N GLU A 119 -2.82 14.29 15.28
CA GLU A 119 -4.10 14.96 15.53
C GLU A 119 -4.94 14.18 16.56
N ALA A 120 -5.06 12.86 16.43
CA ALA A 120 -5.76 12.00 17.39
C ALA A 120 -5.11 12.04 18.78
N GLN A 121 -3.77 12.13 18.85
CA GLN A 121 -3.04 12.31 20.09
C GLN A 121 -3.34 13.66 20.76
N ALA A 122 -3.36 14.73 19.98
CA ALA A 122 -3.72 16.06 20.47
C ALA A 122 -5.18 16.12 20.95
N ALA A 123 -6.08 15.33 20.36
CA ALA A 123 -7.47 15.17 20.78
C ALA A 123 -7.66 14.22 21.98
N ASN A 124 -6.60 13.61 22.52
CA ASN A 124 -6.62 12.56 23.54
C ASN A 124 -7.39 11.28 23.16
N GLU A 125 -7.51 11.00 21.87
CA GLU A 125 -8.13 9.78 21.36
C GLU A 125 -7.17 8.58 21.38
N ILE A 126 -5.86 8.85 21.31
CA ILE A 126 -4.81 7.84 21.43
C ILE A 126 -3.82 8.24 22.53
N ARG A 127 -2.98 7.28 22.91
CA ARG A 127 -1.96 7.46 23.95
C ARG A 127 -0.94 8.57 23.61
N ALA A 128 -0.50 9.32 24.63
CA ALA A 128 0.41 10.46 24.48
C ALA A 128 1.90 10.11 24.58
N ASP A 129 2.23 8.86 24.97
CA ASP A 129 3.60 8.42 25.29
C ASP A 129 4.29 7.67 24.15
N VAL A 130 3.76 7.79 22.91
CA VAL A 130 4.34 7.22 21.69
C VAL A 130 4.62 8.32 20.67
N ASP A 131 5.59 8.09 19.79
CA ASP A 131 5.84 8.95 18.63
C ASP A 131 4.90 8.55 17.49
N PRO A 132 4.01 9.44 17.02
CA PRO A 132 3.09 9.16 15.92
C PRO A 132 3.78 8.69 14.64
N ALA A 133 4.97 9.22 14.31
CA ALA A 133 5.69 8.84 13.11
C ALA A 133 6.26 7.41 13.22
N GLU A 134 6.79 7.03 14.38
CA GLU A 134 7.26 5.66 14.62
C GLU A 134 6.09 4.67 14.59
N VAL A 135 4.95 5.03 15.16
CA VAL A 135 3.74 4.20 15.15
C VAL A 135 3.23 4.04 13.71
N ALA A 136 3.19 5.10 12.91
CA ALA A 136 2.76 5.03 11.50
C ALA A 136 3.61 4.04 10.69
N VAL A 137 4.94 4.11 10.82
CA VAL A 137 5.88 3.16 10.18
C VAL A 137 5.62 1.72 10.66
N GLY A 138 5.39 1.54 11.95
CA GLY A 138 5.08 0.23 12.53
C GLY A 138 3.79 -0.37 11.99
N LEU A 139 2.71 0.41 11.93
CA LEU A 139 1.40 0.01 11.40
C LEU A 139 1.50 -0.33 9.90
N GLU A 140 2.15 0.53 9.11
CA GLU A 140 2.42 0.25 7.69
C GLU A 140 3.15 -1.08 7.50
N THR A 141 4.23 -1.29 8.26
CA THR A 141 5.03 -2.52 8.19
C THR A 141 4.19 -3.76 8.50
N ILE A 142 3.34 -3.72 9.52
CA ILE A 142 2.46 -4.83 9.90
C ILE A 142 1.46 -5.11 8.78
N VAL A 143 0.81 -4.09 8.23
CA VAL A 143 -0.18 -4.24 7.16
C VAL A 143 0.46 -4.82 5.89
N LEU A 144 1.62 -4.29 5.48
CA LEU A 144 2.36 -4.82 4.33
C LEU A 144 2.78 -6.27 4.53
N ALA A 145 3.31 -6.61 5.71
CA ALA A 145 3.71 -7.99 6.02
C ALA A 145 2.53 -8.96 5.95
N LEU A 146 1.35 -8.55 6.43
CA LEU A 146 0.13 -9.35 6.34
C LEU A 146 -0.33 -9.57 4.90
N LEU A 147 -0.42 -8.50 4.10
CA LEU A 147 -0.80 -8.59 2.70
C LEU A 147 0.18 -9.47 1.91
N MET A 148 1.48 -9.30 2.14
CA MET A 148 2.50 -10.13 1.51
C MET A 148 2.38 -11.58 1.93
N ALA A 149 2.18 -11.87 3.21
CA ALA A 149 2.02 -13.24 3.69
C ALA A 149 0.80 -13.91 3.05
N GLU A 150 -0.35 -13.26 2.98
CA GLU A 150 -1.55 -13.79 2.34
C GLU A 150 -1.33 -14.05 0.84
N LEU A 151 -0.82 -13.06 0.12
CA LEU A 151 -0.66 -13.13 -1.33
C LEU A 151 0.45 -14.11 -1.78
N GLN A 152 1.52 -14.26 -1.00
CA GLN A 152 2.63 -15.16 -1.32
C GLN A 152 2.33 -16.62 -0.98
N THR A 153 1.60 -16.85 0.10
CA THR A 153 1.28 -18.22 0.53
C THR A 153 -0.04 -18.75 -0.05
N GLY A 154 -0.92 -17.86 -0.53
CA GLY A 154 -2.28 -18.20 -0.92
C GLY A 154 -3.17 -18.62 0.25
N LEU A 155 -2.68 -18.44 1.49
CA LEU A 155 -3.42 -18.77 2.70
C LEU A 155 -4.15 -17.52 3.19
N THR A 156 -5.45 -17.63 3.34
CA THR A 156 -6.21 -16.61 4.06
C THR A 156 -5.76 -16.63 5.52
N VAL A 157 -5.36 -15.48 6.06
CA VAL A 157 -5.04 -15.38 7.48
C VAL A 157 -6.29 -15.75 8.29
N GLU A 158 -6.16 -16.77 9.13
CA GLU A 158 -7.26 -17.25 9.96
C GLU A 158 -7.85 -16.09 10.80
N PRO A 159 -9.17 -16.06 11.01
CA PRO A 159 -9.84 -14.99 11.75
C PRO A 159 -9.22 -14.71 13.13
N GLU A 160 -8.73 -15.73 13.82
CA GLU A 160 -8.07 -15.61 15.12
C GLU A 160 -6.73 -14.85 15.02
N ARG A 161 -5.93 -15.12 13.98
CA ARG A 161 -4.66 -14.40 13.73
C ARG A 161 -4.92 -12.96 13.35
N GLN A 162 -5.92 -12.73 12.51
CA GLN A 162 -6.34 -11.38 12.15
C GLN A 162 -6.78 -10.59 13.40
N ALA A 163 -7.63 -11.18 14.23
CA ALA A 163 -8.08 -10.56 15.48
C ALA A 163 -6.89 -10.25 16.41
N GLY A 164 -5.90 -11.16 16.49
CA GLY A 164 -4.69 -10.94 17.28
C GLY A 164 -3.87 -9.76 16.77
N VAL A 165 -3.67 -9.61 15.48
CA VAL A 165 -2.96 -8.46 14.89
C VAL A 165 -3.72 -7.16 15.17
N LEU A 166 -5.02 -7.16 14.94
CA LEU A 166 -5.86 -6.00 15.22
C LEU A 166 -5.84 -5.62 16.71
N ALA A 167 -5.79 -6.61 17.60
CA ALA A 167 -5.65 -6.36 19.04
C ALA A 167 -4.29 -5.71 19.42
N VAL A 168 -3.21 -6.10 18.73
CA VAL A 168 -1.89 -5.47 18.90
C VAL A 168 -1.90 -4.03 18.42
N MET A 169 -2.47 -3.78 17.23
CA MET A 169 -2.62 -2.42 16.69
C MET A 169 -3.49 -1.54 17.60
N ASP A 170 -4.59 -2.07 18.12
CA ASP A 170 -5.44 -1.38 19.07
C ASP A 170 -4.69 -1.05 20.37
N ALA A 171 -3.95 -2.01 20.93
CA ALA A 171 -3.16 -1.80 22.13
C ALA A 171 -2.06 -0.75 21.95
N ALA A 172 -1.49 -0.62 20.75
CA ALA A 172 -0.51 0.41 20.42
C ALA A 172 -1.11 1.83 20.44
N LEU A 173 -2.40 1.97 20.20
CA LEU A 173 -3.08 3.27 20.11
C LEU A 173 -3.83 3.63 21.39
N ARG A 174 -4.25 2.66 22.19
CA ARG A 174 -5.14 2.88 23.34
C ARG A 174 -4.44 3.73 24.42
N PRO A 175 -5.09 4.80 24.93
CA PRO A 175 -4.60 5.53 26.09
C PRO A 175 -4.43 4.61 27.31
N PRO A 176 -3.41 4.82 28.14
CA PRO A 176 -3.30 4.11 29.40
C PRO A 176 -4.50 4.44 30.30
N SER A 177 -5.05 3.41 30.93
CA SER A 177 -6.17 3.51 31.86
C SER A 177 -5.78 4.21 33.19
#